data_8d93f59614a461f847fe394dff9b31c1
#
_entry.id   8d93f59614a461f847fe394dff9b31c1
#
_cell.length_a   1.000
_cell.length_b   1.000
_cell.length_c   1.000
_cell.angle_alpha   90.00
_cell.angle_beta   90.00
_cell.angle_gamma   90.00
#
_symmetry.space_group_name_H-M   'P 1'
#
loop_
_entity.id
_entity.type
_entity.pdbx_description
1 polymer ?
#
loop_
_entity_poly.entity_id
_entity_poly.type
_entity_poly.pdbx_seq_one_letter_code
_entity_poly.pdbx_strand_id
1 'polypeptide(L)'
;LKWLELSVQAPPEYVEPLTHIFYRYGEGGVAIESPAGFNPDEGESAPQLQTVKVVTFVPLDESARSRKSNIEIAVRLVAHFAPISEIKEREVEEEDWESNWKEYFHPIRVGSNLVVCPTWRTHQPLDNDIVIKLDPGMAFGTGHHPTTRMCMELLETLIVGGEK
;
A
#
# COMPACT_ATOMS: atom_id res chain seq x y z
N LEU A 1 4.63 18.97 -6.02
CA LEU A 1 5.01 18.38 -7.31
C LEU A 1 3.79 17.68 -7.89
N LYS A 2 3.69 17.65 -9.24
CA LYS A 2 2.67 16.87 -9.95
C LYS A 2 3.33 15.61 -10.51
N TRP A 3 2.60 14.52 -10.42
CA TRP A 3 3.05 13.21 -10.90
C TRP A 3 2.06 12.62 -11.88
N LEU A 4 2.55 11.85 -12.81
CA LEU A 4 1.77 11.01 -13.70
C LEU A 4 1.83 9.57 -13.18
N GLU A 5 0.72 9.06 -12.68
CA GLU A 5 0.56 7.64 -12.37
C GLU A 5 0.31 6.88 -13.67
N LEU A 6 1.13 5.85 -13.89
CA LEU A 6 0.98 4.91 -15.00
C LEU A 6 0.71 3.53 -14.44
N SER A 7 -0.36 2.88 -14.87
CA SER A 7 -0.72 1.56 -14.39
C SER A 7 -1.12 0.59 -15.49
N VAL A 8 -0.81 -0.68 -15.27
CA VAL A 8 -1.19 -1.79 -16.15
C VAL A 8 -1.73 -2.95 -15.32
N GLN A 9 -2.59 -3.76 -15.92
CA GLN A 9 -3.00 -5.05 -15.37
C GLN A 9 -2.31 -6.16 -16.15
N ALA A 10 -1.72 -7.10 -15.46
CA ALA A 10 -0.98 -8.21 -16.05
C ALA A 10 -1.15 -9.50 -15.24
N PRO A 11 -1.00 -10.67 -15.87
CA PRO A 11 -0.89 -11.93 -15.14
C PRO A 11 0.27 -11.91 -14.14
N PRO A 12 0.19 -12.63 -13.01
CA PRO A 12 1.21 -12.61 -11.94
C PRO A 12 2.63 -12.90 -12.42
N GLU A 13 2.81 -13.78 -13.41
CA GLU A 13 4.11 -14.15 -13.97
C GLU A 13 4.82 -13.01 -14.74
N TYR A 14 4.08 -11.95 -15.10
CA TYR A 14 4.64 -10.78 -15.79
C TYR A 14 4.84 -9.56 -14.87
N VAL A 15 4.54 -9.69 -13.59
CA VAL A 15 4.74 -8.61 -12.61
C VAL A 15 6.22 -8.24 -12.50
N GLU A 16 7.12 -9.22 -12.44
CA GLU A 16 8.56 -8.99 -12.31
C GLU A 16 9.15 -8.24 -13.52
N PRO A 17 8.93 -8.66 -14.78
CA PRO A 17 9.38 -7.90 -15.94
C PRO A 17 8.84 -6.46 -15.99
N LEU A 18 7.56 -6.27 -15.65
CA LEU A 18 6.94 -4.94 -15.61
C LEU A 18 7.52 -4.07 -14.51
N THR A 19 7.76 -4.64 -13.34
CA THR A 19 8.41 -3.96 -12.21
C THR A 19 9.79 -3.47 -12.61
N HIS A 20 10.56 -4.29 -13.31
CA HIS A 20 11.88 -3.89 -13.84
C HIS A 20 11.80 -2.69 -14.80
N ILE A 21 10.83 -2.70 -15.71
CA ILE A 21 10.59 -1.59 -16.64
C ILE A 21 10.26 -0.31 -15.86
N PHE A 22 9.35 -0.44 -14.90
CA PHE A 22 8.84 0.67 -14.11
C PHE A 22 9.92 1.27 -13.19
N TYR A 23 10.76 0.45 -12.57
CA TYR A 23 11.93 0.93 -11.82
C TYR A 23 12.96 1.64 -12.72
N ARG A 24 13.13 1.19 -13.94
CA ARG A 24 14.13 1.75 -14.86
C ARG A 24 13.74 3.13 -15.38
N TYR A 25 12.48 3.37 -15.64
CA TYR A 25 11.99 4.57 -16.32
C TYR A 25 11.08 5.45 -15.44
N GLY A 26 10.44 4.90 -14.44
CA GLY A 26 9.73 5.64 -13.41
C GLY A 26 10.68 6.25 -12.38
N GLU A 27 10.14 7.02 -11.44
CA GLU A 27 10.93 7.67 -10.38
C GLU A 27 10.26 7.54 -9.00
N GLY A 28 8.95 7.55 -8.93
CA GLY A 28 8.18 7.45 -7.68
C GLY A 28 8.04 6.04 -7.10
N GLY A 29 8.88 5.09 -7.55
CA GLY A 29 8.78 3.69 -7.11
C GLY A 29 7.78 2.88 -7.93
N VAL A 30 7.54 1.64 -7.49
CA VAL A 30 6.57 0.71 -8.09
C VAL A 30 5.67 0.15 -7.01
N ALA A 31 4.37 0.27 -7.22
CA ALA A 31 3.37 -0.36 -6.38
C ALA A 31 2.74 -1.56 -7.10
N ILE A 32 2.51 -2.62 -6.35
CA ILE A 32 1.82 -3.83 -6.85
C ILE A 32 0.55 -3.95 -6.05
N GLU A 33 -0.59 -3.73 -6.72
CA GLU A 33 -1.91 -3.82 -6.10
C GLU A 33 -2.51 -5.19 -6.42
N SER A 34 -2.60 -6.04 -5.40
CA SER A 34 -3.42 -7.25 -5.44
C SER A 34 -4.84 -6.94 -4.99
N PRO A 35 -5.86 -7.64 -5.49
CA PRO A 35 -7.20 -7.55 -4.92
C PRO A 35 -7.13 -7.81 -3.41
N ALA A 36 -7.78 -6.94 -2.65
CA ALA A 36 -7.66 -6.84 -1.21
C ALA A 36 -7.90 -8.16 -0.47
N GLY A 37 -7.16 -8.35 0.61
CA GLY A 37 -7.55 -9.19 1.73
C GLY A 37 -6.83 -10.52 1.86
N PHE A 38 -5.86 -10.86 1.01
CA PHE A 38 -5.08 -12.08 1.22
C PHE A 38 -3.95 -11.84 2.22
N ASN A 39 -4.05 -12.49 3.37
CA ASN A 39 -2.98 -12.55 4.36
C ASN A 39 -2.46 -13.99 4.49
N PRO A 40 -1.30 -14.33 3.92
CA PRO A 40 -0.73 -15.66 4.02
C PRO A 40 -0.48 -16.09 5.46
N ASP A 41 -0.27 -15.14 6.37
CA ASP A 41 0.00 -15.42 7.78
C ASP A 41 -1.27 -15.83 8.55
N GLU A 42 -2.46 -15.61 7.99
CA GLU A 42 -3.75 -16.04 8.53
C GLU A 42 -4.19 -17.42 7.99
N GLY A 43 -3.34 -18.10 7.23
CA GLY A 43 -3.63 -19.41 6.66
C GLY A 43 -4.63 -19.37 5.50
N GLU A 44 -4.89 -18.20 4.96
CA GLU A 44 -5.73 -18.06 3.78
C GLU A 44 -5.02 -18.61 2.54
N SER A 45 -5.75 -19.32 1.72
CA SER A 45 -5.25 -19.75 0.41
C SER A 45 -5.18 -18.56 -0.52
N ALA A 46 -4.05 -18.40 -1.20
CA ALA A 46 -3.88 -17.34 -2.19
C ALA A 46 -5.05 -17.37 -3.20
N PRO A 47 -5.78 -16.26 -3.38
CA PRO A 47 -6.77 -16.19 -4.43
C PRO A 47 -6.08 -16.44 -5.77
N GLN A 48 -6.68 -17.23 -6.63
CA GLN A 48 -6.19 -17.39 -8.01
C GLN A 48 -6.43 -16.06 -8.75
N LEU A 49 -5.48 -15.16 -8.61
CA LEU A 49 -5.53 -13.87 -9.28
C LEU A 49 -5.33 -14.07 -10.77
N GLN A 50 -6.33 -13.70 -11.57
CA GLN A 50 -6.17 -13.68 -13.02
C GLN A 50 -5.26 -12.53 -13.47
N THR A 51 -5.28 -11.41 -12.75
CA THR A 51 -4.45 -10.24 -13.04
C THR A 51 -4.06 -9.48 -11.77
N VAL A 52 -2.91 -8.82 -11.83
CA VAL A 52 -2.37 -7.95 -10.80
C VAL A 52 -2.17 -6.56 -11.41
N LYS A 53 -2.49 -5.49 -10.69
CA LYS A 53 -2.23 -4.12 -11.12
C LYS A 53 -0.82 -3.71 -10.69
N VAL A 54 -0.01 -3.28 -11.64
CA VAL A 54 1.33 -2.73 -11.41
C VAL A 54 1.31 -1.24 -11.73
N VAL A 55 1.82 -0.43 -10.83
CA VAL A 55 1.74 1.05 -10.89
C VAL A 55 3.13 1.64 -10.75
N THR A 56 3.41 2.69 -11.50
CA THR A 56 4.60 3.53 -11.33
C THR A 56 4.23 5.00 -11.46
N PHE A 57 5.13 5.86 -11.02
CA PHE A 57 4.94 7.30 -11.07
C PHE A 57 6.07 7.95 -11.85
N VAL A 58 5.74 8.98 -12.61
CA VAL A 58 6.67 9.79 -13.39
C VAL A 58 6.45 11.24 -13.01
N PRO A 59 7.50 12.00 -12.60
CA PRO A 59 7.32 13.40 -12.30
C PRO A 59 6.91 14.17 -13.56
N LEU A 60 5.98 15.12 -13.42
CA LEU A 60 5.54 15.98 -14.53
C LEU A 60 6.51 17.15 -14.72
N ASP A 61 7.73 16.81 -15.11
CA ASP A 61 8.81 17.72 -15.47
C ASP A 61 9.19 17.59 -16.97
N GLU A 62 10.28 18.20 -17.36
CA GLU A 62 10.80 18.12 -18.74
C GLU A 62 11.12 16.68 -19.20
N SER A 63 11.40 15.77 -18.28
CA SER A 63 11.69 14.37 -18.55
C SER A 63 10.45 13.48 -18.73
N ALA A 64 9.29 13.94 -18.28
CA ALA A 64 8.04 13.18 -18.23
C ALA A 64 7.69 12.50 -19.56
N ARG A 65 7.78 13.27 -20.65
CA ARG A 65 7.45 12.79 -21.99
C ARG A 65 8.35 11.64 -22.45
N SER A 66 9.66 11.78 -22.19
CA SER A 66 10.66 10.77 -22.57
C SER A 66 10.50 9.51 -21.73
N ARG A 67 10.31 9.67 -20.40
CA ARG A 67 10.10 8.56 -19.47
C ARG A 67 8.84 7.78 -19.83
N LYS A 68 7.73 8.47 -20.02
CA LYS A 68 6.45 7.88 -20.43
C LYS A 68 6.60 7.09 -21.73
N SER A 69 7.21 7.70 -22.76
CA SER A 69 7.42 7.03 -24.05
C SER A 69 8.25 5.75 -23.92
N ASN A 70 9.30 5.77 -23.09
CA ASN A 70 10.12 4.58 -22.85
C ASN A 70 9.32 3.48 -22.12
N ILE A 71 8.47 3.85 -21.16
CA ILE A 71 7.59 2.91 -20.48
C ILE A 71 6.59 2.30 -21.48
N GLU A 72 5.94 3.13 -22.29
CA GLU A 72 4.97 2.68 -23.30
C GLU A 72 5.58 1.68 -24.28
N ILE A 73 6.78 1.99 -24.79
CA ILE A 73 7.50 1.11 -25.73
C ILE A 73 7.83 -0.22 -25.05
N ALA A 74 8.41 -0.17 -23.85
CA ALA A 74 8.83 -1.37 -23.14
C ALA A 74 7.64 -2.23 -22.70
N VAL A 75 6.56 -1.64 -22.20
CA VAL A 75 5.32 -2.36 -21.86
C VAL A 75 4.70 -3.00 -23.09
N ARG A 76 4.67 -2.29 -24.23
CA ARG A 76 4.14 -2.82 -25.49
C ARG A 76 4.95 -4.02 -26.00
N LEU A 77 6.26 -4.04 -25.79
CA LEU A 77 7.10 -5.19 -26.12
C LEU A 77 6.73 -6.41 -25.27
N VAL A 78 6.48 -6.24 -23.99
CA VAL A 78 6.03 -7.35 -23.11
C VAL A 78 4.61 -7.77 -23.48
N ALA A 79 3.73 -6.82 -23.78
CA ALA A 79 2.34 -7.08 -24.19
C ALA A 79 2.23 -7.88 -25.51
N HIS A 80 3.30 -7.93 -26.31
CA HIS A 80 3.34 -8.79 -27.48
C HIS A 80 3.33 -10.28 -27.13
N PHE A 81 3.81 -10.63 -25.94
CA PHE A 81 3.93 -12.02 -25.47
C PHE A 81 2.92 -12.37 -24.37
N ALA A 82 2.23 -11.39 -23.79
CA ALA A 82 1.37 -11.57 -22.63
C ALA A 82 0.10 -10.72 -22.74
N PRO A 83 -1.03 -11.14 -22.16
CA PRO A 83 -2.26 -10.37 -22.10
C PRO A 83 -2.15 -9.25 -21.04
N ILE A 84 -1.36 -8.23 -21.36
CA ILE A 84 -1.22 -7.01 -20.55
C ILE A 84 -2.23 -5.97 -21.02
N SER A 85 -2.89 -5.30 -20.08
CA SER A 85 -3.83 -4.23 -20.41
C SER A 85 -3.14 -3.02 -21.05
N GLU A 86 -3.92 -2.17 -21.67
CA GLU A 86 -3.44 -0.83 -22.03
C GLU A 86 -2.99 -0.07 -20.76
N ILE A 87 -2.01 0.83 -20.94
CA ILE A 87 -1.54 1.70 -19.87
C ILE A 87 -2.64 2.70 -19.54
N LYS A 88 -3.07 2.74 -18.29
CA LYS A 88 -3.93 3.77 -17.75
C LYS A 88 -3.09 4.87 -17.13
N GLU A 89 -3.51 6.11 -17.35
CA GLU A 89 -2.84 7.32 -16.89
C GLU A 89 -3.75 8.10 -15.96
N ARG A 90 -3.16 8.67 -14.90
CA ARG A 90 -3.83 9.59 -14.00
C ARG A 90 -2.83 10.61 -13.49
N GLU A 91 -3.17 11.90 -13.55
CA GLU A 91 -2.40 12.92 -12.85
C GLU A 91 -2.69 12.85 -11.35
N VAL A 92 -1.64 12.93 -10.54
CA VAL A 92 -1.71 12.89 -9.08
C VAL A 92 -0.91 14.06 -8.54
N GLU A 93 -1.48 14.81 -7.62
CA GLU A 93 -0.74 15.84 -6.89
C GLU A 93 -0.06 15.21 -5.67
N GLU A 94 1.09 15.74 -5.28
CA GLU A 94 1.88 15.23 -4.15
C GLU A 94 1.06 15.28 -2.84
N GLU A 95 0.21 16.29 -2.69
CA GLU A 95 -0.70 16.44 -1.56
C GLU A 95 -1.78 15.33 -1.53
N ASP A 96 -2.23 14.86 -2.70
CA ASP A 96 -3.16 13.74 -2.80
C ASP A 96 -2.50 12.42 -2.40
N TRP A 97 -1.21 12.26 -2.71
CA TRP A 97 -0.46 11.06 -2.33
C TRP A 97 -0.21 11.00 -0.82
N GLU A 98 0.12 12.14 -0.21
CA GLU A 98 0.32 12.26 1.23
C GLU A 98 -0.99 12.10 2.02
N SER A 99 -2.13 12.40 1.40
CA SER A 99 -3.45 12.27 2.03
C SER A 99 -4.14 10.94 1.72
N ASN A 100 -3.97 10.38 0.54
CA ASN A 100 -4.67 9.17 0.12
C ASN A 100 -4.34 7.95 1.00
N TRP A 101 -3.08 7.77 1.43
CA TRP A 101 -2.74 6.67 2.32
C TRP A 101 -3.40 6.80 3.70
N LYS A 102 -3.69 8.03 4.15
CA LYS A 102 -4.39 8.31 5.42
C LYS A 102 -5.82 7.79 5.41
N GLU A 103 -6.45 7.70 4.22
CA GLU A 103 -7.81 7.15 4.10
C GLU A 103 -7.88 5.66 4.44
N TYR A 104 -6.84 4.91 4.19
CA TYR A 104 -6.78 3.48 4.46
C TYR A 104 -6.52 3.14 5.93
N PHE A 105 -6.07 4.12 6.74
CA PHE A 105 -5.84 3.90 8.15
C PHE A 105 -7.07 4.24 8.97
N HIS A 106 -7.75 3.19 9.43
CA HIS A 106 -8.87 3.29 10.34
C HIS A 106 -8.45 2.92 11.77
N PRO A 107 -9.19 3.37 12.79
CA PRO A 107 -9.00 2.86 14.14
C PRO A 107 -9.15 1.34 14.15
N ILE A 108 -8.20 0.64 14.74
CA ILE A 108 -8.22 -0.82 14.88
C ILE A 108 -8.28 -1.20 16.35
N ARG A 109 -9.12 -2.16 16.67
CA ARG A 109 -9.15 -2.78 18.00
C ARG A 109 -8.17 -3.93 18.04
N VAL A 110 -7.36 -3.96 19.11
CA VAL A 110 -6.38 -5.00 19.38
C VAL A 110 -6.66 -5.56 20.76
N GLY A 111 -6.81 -6.87 20.87
CA GLY A 111 -7.21 -7.50 22.12
C GLY A 111 -8.60 -7.06 22.60
N SER A 112 -8.77 -6.90 23.92
CA SER A 112 -10.05 -6.59 24.56
C SER A 112 -10.31 -5.09 24.66
N ASN A 113 -9.31 -4.30 25.06
CA ASN A 113 -9.48 -2.88 25.42
C ASN A 113 -8.59 -1.92 24.64
N LEU A 114 -7.54 -2.41 23.98
CA LEU A 114 -6.64 -1.55 23.22
C LEU A 114 -7.25 -1.12 21.88
N VAL A 115 -7.17 0.17 21.59
CA VAL A 115 -7.58 0.73 20.30
C VAL A 115 -6.45 1.61 19.77
N VAL A 116 -5.86 1.24 18.64
CA VAL A 116 -4.91 2.09 17.91
C VAL A 116 -5.70 2.99 16.98
N CYS A 117 -5.58 4.29 17.16
CA CYS A 117 -6.31 5.29 16.40
C CYS A 117 -5.34 6.30 15.78
N PRO A 118 -5.35 6.47 14.45
CA PRO A 118 -4.56 7.52 13.80
C PRO A 118 -4.89 8.90 14.36
N THR A 119 -3.91 9.79 14.44
CA THR A 119 -4.09 11.13 15.03
C THR A 119 -5.12 11.97 14.30
N TRP A 120 -5.29 11.75 12.99
CA TRP A 120 -6.29 12.44 12.14
C TRP A 120 -7.68 11.79 12.13
N ARG A 121 -7.86 10.70 12.87
CA ARG A 121 -9.19 10.05 13.00
C ARG A 121 -9.77 10.30 14.39
N THR A 122 -11.09 10.37 14.44
CA THR A 122 -11.83 10.33 15.69
C THR A 122 -12.33 8.91 15.97
N HIS A 123 -12.24 8.51 17.22
CA HIS A 123 -12.80 7.26 17.72
C HIS A 123 -13.66 7.57 18.92
N GLN A 124 -14.85 6.99 18.99
CA GLN A 124 -15.71 7.05 20.17
C GLN A 124 -15.34 5.87 21.06
N PRO A 125 -14.60 6.10 22.15
CA PRO A 125 -14.16 5.00 23.01
C PRO A 125 -15.34 4.38 23.76
N LEU A 126 -15.29 3.08 23.97
CA LEU A 126 -16.13 2.39 24.95
C LEU A 126 -15.56 2.59 26.36
N ASP A 127 -16.34 2.29 27.40
CA ASP A 127 -16.00 2.60 28.80
C ASP A 127 -14.62 2.09 29.27
N ASN A 128 -14.13 1.00 28.68
CA ASN A 128 -12.83 0.41 29.05
C ASN A 128 -11.75 0.55 27.97
N ASP A 129 -12.00 1.34 26.92
CA ASP A 129 -11.04 1.47 25.83
C ASP A 129 -9.80 2.28 26.25
N ILE A 130 -8.63 1.71 25.99
CA ILE A 130 -7.34 2.37 26.05
C ILE A 130 -6.97 2.79 24.66
N VAL A 131 -7.15 4.07 24.34
CA VAL A 131 -6.90 4.60 23.01
C VAL A 131 -5.46 5.06 22.87
N ILE A 132 -4.71 4.39 21.99
CA ILE A 132 -3.35 4.77 21.62
C ILE A 132 -3.43 5.63 20.36
N LYS A 133 -3.14 6.92 20.50
CA LYS A 133 -3.03 7.82 19.36
C LYS A 133 -1.68 7.63 18.68
N LEU A 134 -1.71 7.30 17.40
CA LEU A 134 -0.53 7.05 16.60
C LEU A 134 -0.56 7.90 15.33
N ASP A 135 0.57 8.46 14.96
CA ASP A 135 0.80 9.01 13.64
C ASP A 135 1.59 7.98 12.82
N PRO A 136 0.92 7.14 12.02
CA PRO A 136 1.62 6.15 11.21
C PRO A 136 2.41 6.89 10.14
N GLY A 137 3.73 6.90 10.30
CA GLY A 137 4.63 7.32 9.23
C GLY A 137 4.94 6.15 8.28
N MET A 138 6.01 6.26 7.50
CA MET A 138 6.53 5.16 6.69
C MET A 138 7.26 4.08 7.53
N ALA A 139 7.14 4.14 8.84
CA ALA A 139 7.82 3.24 9.76
C ALA A 139 6.94 2.01 10.06
N PHE A 140 7.61 0.90 10.34
CA PHE A 140 6.97 -0.32 10.83
C PHE A 140 6.32 -0.08 12.22
N GLY A 141 5.23 -0.80 12.52
CA GLY A 141 4.62 -0.76 13.86
C GLY A 141 3.29 -0.01 13.93
N THR A 142 2.59 0.15 12.81
CA THR A 142 1.28 0.82 12.74
C THR A 142 0.14 0.07 13.44
N GLY A 143 0.40 -1.11 13.99
CA GLY A 143 -0.62 -1.99 14.58
C GLY A 143 -1.33 -2.92 13.59
N HIS A 144 -1.20 -2.69 12.30
CA HIS A 144 -1.84 -3.53 11.26
C HIS A 144 -1.07 -4.83 11.01
N HIS A 145 0.25 -4.84 11.27
CA HIS A 145 1.04 -6.04 11.06
C HIS A 145 0.77 -7.08 12.16
N PRO A 146 0.60 -8.39 11.83
CA PRO A 146 0.29 -9.43 12.80
C PRO A 146 1.23 -9.48 14.01
N THR A 147 2.53 -9.30 13.79
CA THR A 147 3.51 -9.31 14.89
C THR A 147 3.32 -8.16 15.88
N THR A 148 3.00 -6.96 15.39
CA THR A 148 2.72 -5.81 16.26
C THR A 148 1.44 -6.06 17.05
N ARG A 149 0.42 -6.60 16.40
CA ARG A 149 -0.85 -6.96 17.03
C ARG A 149 -0.66 -7.98 18.13
N MET A 150 0.04 -9.09 17.87
CA MET A 150 0.35 -10.10 18.86
C MET A 150 1.14 -9.55 20.06
N CYS A 151 2.12 -8.68 19.82
CA CYS A 151 2.85 -8.02 20.90
C CYS A 151 1.94 -7.16 21.77
N MET A 152 1.01 -6.42 21.17
CA MET A 152 0.06 -5.58 21.90
C MET A 152 -0.93 -6.42 22.71
N GLU A 153 -1.47 -7.50 22.13
CA GLU A 153 -2.37 -8.44 22.82
C GLU A 153 -1.66 -9.09 24.02
N LEU A 154 -0.38 -9.46 23.85
CA LEU A 154 0.42 -10.02 24.93
C LEU A 154 0.66 -8.99 26.05
N LEU A 155 1.00 -7.76 25.68
CA LEU A 155 1.18 -6.67 26.65
C LEU A 155 -0.10 -6.39 27.43
N GLU A 156 -1.27 -6.39 26.77
CA GLU A 156 -2.55 -6.20 27.45
C GLU A 156 -2.80 -7.27 28.52
N THR A 157 -2.35 -8.51 28.31
CA THR A 157 -2.50 -9.59 29.28
C THR A 157 -1.49 -9.56 30.41
N LEU A 158 -0.28 -9.02 30.17
CA LEU A 158 0.82 -9.02 31.11
C LEU A 158 0.87 -7.77 32.00
N ILE A 159 0.39 -6.63 31.50
CA ILE A 159 0.39 -5.37 32.24
C ILE A 159 -0.86 -5.31 33.14
N VAL A 160 -0.64 -5.39 34.43
CA VAL A 160 -1.74 -5.35 35.42
C VAL A 160 -1.96 -3.95 35.99
N GLY A 161 -1.09 -3.01 35.62
CA GLY A 161 -1.12 -1.62 36.07
C GLY A 161 -0.19 -1.35 37.26
N GLY A 162 0.43 -0.18 37.24
CA GLY A 162 1.38 0.25 38.30
C GLY A 162 2.82 -0.15 38.10
N GLU A 163 3.14 -0.88 37.03
CA GLU A 163 4.49 -1.15 36.57
C GLU A 163 5.16 0.15 36.09
N LYS A 164 6.41 0.35 36.46
CA LYS A 164 7.26 1.49 36.06
C LYS A 164 8.35 1.05 35.11
#